data_18f66dd02d09f3f384ee69b06247cb67
#
_entry.id   18f66dd02d09f3f384ee69b06247cb67
#
_cell.length_a   1.000
_cell.length_b   1.000
_cell.length_c   1.000
_cell.angle_alpha   90.00
_cell.angle_beta   90.00
_cell.angle_gamma   90.00
#
_symmetry.space_group_name_H-M   'P 1'
#
loop_
_entity.id
_entity.type
_entity.pdbx_description
1 polymer ?
#
loop_
_entity_poly.entity_id
_entity_poly.type
_entity_poly.pdbx_seq_one_letter_code
_entity_poly.pdbx_strand_id
1 'polypeptide(L)'
;TLFPYTTLFRSELPCLNLWNPEVRQYLFDSIQFWVDNFNIDGIRLDCANVLDFGFMKELREKTSAMKPDFWLMGEVIHGEYNRWVNPEMLHSVTNYELHKALYSGHNDHNYFEIAHNVRRLEAVGRSLYTFVDNHDEDRIASKLNNLANLFPVYQLLFTLPGIPSVYYGSEWGIEGKRSRTSDEVLRPALNLSDMLGKAPELASHIAALGKIHTEN
;
A
#
# COMPACT_ATOMS: atom_id res chain seq x y z
N THR A 1 23.55 -23.49 -12.69
CA THR A 1 22.23 -24.12 -12.49
C THR A 1 21.18 -23.09 -12.79
N LEU A 2 20.51 -23.26 -13.93
CA LEU A 2 19.49 -22.35 -14.48
C LEU A 2 18.11 -22.65 -13.88
N PHE A 3 17.96 -22.55 -12.57
CA PHE A 3 16.60 -22.52 -12.01
C PHE A 3 16.15 -21.06 -11.91
N PRO A 4 14.97 -20.72 -12.44
CA PRO A 4 14.46 -19.34 -12.44
C PRO A 4 14.01 -18.86 -11.05
N TYR A 5 14.14 -19.68 -10.01
CA TYR A 5 13.73 -19.33 -8.64
C TYR A 5 14.75 -19.84 -7.61
N THR A 6 14.80 -19.18 -6.46
CA THR A 6 15.57 -19.60 -5.29
C THR A 6 14.62 -20.07 -4.20
N THR A 7 14.96 -21.17 -3.53
CA THR A 7 14.15 -21.82 -2.46
C THR A 7 14.31 -21.13 -1.11
N LEU A 8 14.21 -19.82 -0.99
CA LEU A 8 14.39 -19.14 0.30
C LEU A 8 13.12 -19.01 1.15
N PHE A 9 11.94 -19.19 0.57
CA PHE A 9 10.65 -19.16 1.31
C PHE A 9 9.71 -20.22 0.79
N ARG A 10 9.12 -21.00 1.68
CA ARG A 10 8.08 -22.03 1.53
C ARG A 10 8.02 -22.69 0.13
N SER A 11 8.04 -24.00 0.06
CA SER A 11 7.94 -24.79 -1.19
C SER A 11 6.76 -24.38 -2.10
N GLU A 12 5.77 -23.73 -1.53
CA GLU A 12 4.52 -23.31 -2.18
C GLU A 12 4.60 -21.93 -2.85
N LEU A 13 5.56 -21.07 -2.44
CA LEU A 13 5.76 -19.73 -2.98
C LEU A 13 7.24 -19.50 -3.27
N PRO A 14 7.79 -20.07 -4.37
CA PRO A 14 9.20 -19.90 -4.71
C PRO A 14 9.48 -18.45 -5.13
N CYS A 15 10.58 -17.90 -4.62
CA CYS A 15 11.06 -16.61 -5.04
C CYS A 15 11.75 -16.73 -6.42
N LEU A 16 11.46 -15.81 -7.33
CA LEU A 16 12.14 -15.73 -8.61
C LEU A 16 13.64 -15.41 -8.41
N ASN A 17 14.50 -16.06 -9.17
CA ASN A 17 15.93 -15.77 -9.15
C ASN A 17 16.23 -14.47 -9.94
N LEU A 18 16.16 -13.33 -9.24
CA LEU A 18 16.44 -12.02 -9.84
C LEU A 18 17.93 -11.78 -10.19
N TRP A 19 18.82 -12.73 -9.91
CA TRP A 19 20.20 -12.74 -10.42
C TRP A 19 20.31 -13.34 -11.84
N ASN A 20 19.28 -14.05 -12.28
CA ASN A 20 19.21 -14.59 -13.64
C ASN A 20 18.76 -13.48 -14.62
N PRO A 21 19.59 -13.12 -15.62
CA PRO A 21 19.26 -12.06 -16.56
C PRO A 21 18.05 -12.39 -17.44
N GLU A 22 17.77 -13.65 -17.73
CA GLU A 22 16.59 -14.07 -18.50
C GLU A 22 15.31 -13.82 -17.71
N VAL A 23 15.32 -14.04 -16.38
CA VAL A 23 14.19 -13.73 -15.50
C VAL A 23 13.93 -12.22 -15.44
N ARG A 24 14.98 -11.42 -15.30
CA ARG A 24 14.88 -9.95 -15.34
C ARG A 24 14.29 -9.48 -16.66
N GLN A 25 14.83 -9.97 -17.77
CA GLN A 25 14.35 -9.58 -19.11
C GLN A 25 12.88 -9.93 -19.29
N TYR A 26 12.46 -11.15 -18.91
CA TYR A 26 11.05 -11.55 -18.96
C TYR A 26 10.13 -10.62 -18.16
N LEU A 27 10.55 -10.20 -16.96
CA LEU A 27 9.77 -9.26 -16.13
C LEU A 27 9.68 -7.88 -16.77
N PHE A 28 10.78 -7.38 -17.35
CA PHE A 28 10.80 -6.09 -18.03
C PHE A 28 9.95 -6.11 -19.31
N ASP A 29 10.01 -7.18 -20.09
CA ASP A 29 9.18 -7.37 -21.28
C ASP A 29 7.68 -7.42 -20.91
N SER A 30 7.36 -8.05 -19.78
CA SER A 30 5.98 -8.09 -19.27
C SER A 30 5.49 -6.70 -18.87
N ILE A 31 6.33 -5.88 -18.23
CA ILE A 31 5.99 -4.49 -17.87
C ILE A 31 5.82 -3.65 -19.15
N GLN A 32 6.74 -3.77 -20.10
CA GLN A 32 6.65 -3.09 -21.39
C GLN A 32 5.34 -3.46 -22.12
N PHE A 33 4.99 -4.74 -22.14
CA PHE A 33 3.72 -5.20 -22.70
C PHE A 33 2.51 -4.49 -22.07
N TRP A 34 2.50 -4.32 -20.75
CA TRP A 34 1.39 -3.65 -20.05
C TRP A 34 1.38 -2.14 -20.31
N VAL A 35 2.54 -1.51 -20.40
CA VAL A 35 2.63 -0.10 -20.80
C VAL A 35 2.09 0.10 -22.22
N ASP A 36 2.52 -0.73 -23.17
CA ASP A 36 2.17 -0.59 -24.59
C ASP A 36 0.68 -0.89 -24.86
N ASN A 37 0.11 -1.89 -24.18
CA ASN A 37 -1.25 -2.34 -24.47
C ASN A 37 -2.32 -1.72 -23.57
N PHE A 38 -1.97 -1.31 -22.34
CA PHE A 38 -2.93 -0.81 -21.34
C PHE A 38 -2.56 0.59 -20.82
N ASN A 39 -1.45 1.16 -21.27
CA ASN A 39 -0.95 2.48 -20.87
C ASN A 39 -0.93 2.67 -19.36
N ILE A 40 -0.48 1.66 -18.63
CA ILE A 40 -0.38 1.74 -17.16
C ILE A 40 0.60 2.83 -16.72
N ASP A 41 0.34 3.46 -15.57
CA ASP A 41 1.14 4.56 -15.02
C ASP A 41 2.09 4.13 -13.89
N GLY A 42 2.05 2.86 -13.52
CA GLY A 42 2.90 2.34 -12.46
C GLY A 42 2.59 0.90 -12.10
N ILE A 43 3.39 0.34 -11.20
CA ILE A 43 3.21 -1.01 -10.67
C ILE A 43 3.42 -1.03 -9.15
N ARG A 44 2.74 -1.95 -8.48
CA ARG A 44 3.01 -2.36 -7.11
C ARG A 44 3.84 -3.64 -7.09
N LEU A 45 4.92 -3.64 -6.36
CA LEU A 45 5.75 -4.81 -6.09
C LEU A 45 5.32 -5.45 -4.79
N ASP A 46 4.79 -6.66 -4.89
CA ASP A 46 4.45 -7.48 -3.73
C ASP A 46 5.72 -7.90 -3.00
N CYS A 47 5.67 -7.99 -1.66
CA CYS A 47 6.81 -8.39 -0.82
C CYS A 47 8.14 -7.70 -1.21
N ALA A 48 8.13 -6.40 -1.48
CA ALA A 48 9.30 -5.67 -1.98
C ALA A 48 10.51 -5.72 -1.03
N ASN A 49 10.27 -5.98 0.26
CA ASN A 49 11.33 -6.12 1.25
C ASN A 49 12.28 -7.30 1.02
N VAL A 50 11.89 -8.28 0.21
CA VAL A 50 12.73 -9.46 -0.12
C VAL A 50 13.30 -9.41 -1.54
N LEU A 51 12.98 -8.38 -2.32
CA LEU A 51 13.50 -8.23 -3.67
C LEU A 51 14.96 -7.73 -3.67
N ASP A 52 15.68 -8.11 -4.69
CA ASP A 52 17.09 -7.68 -4.90
C ASP A 52 17.16 -6.18 -5.21
N PHE A 53 18.01 -5.44 -4.50
CA PHE A 53 18.18 -4.01 -4.72
C PHE A 53 18.75 -3.67 -6.11
N GLY A 54 19.63 -4.53 -6.66
CA GLY A 54 20.14 -4.36 -8.02
C GLY A 54 19.03 -4.47 -9.05
N PHE A 55 18.11 -5.41 -8.87
CA PHE A 55 16.90 -5.50 -9.68
C PHE A 55 16.03 -4.25 -9.57
N MET A 56 15.79 -3.72 -8.36
CA MET A 56 14.97 -2.52 -8.19
C MET A 56 15.59 -1.28 -8.87
N LYS A 57 16.93 -1.13 -8.83
CA LYS A 57 17.60 -0.03 -9.53
C LYS A 57 17.46 -0.16 -11.05
N GLU A 58 17.66 -1.36 -11.59
CA GLU A 58 17.46 -1.62 -13.01
C GLU A 58 15.99 -1.41 -13.42
N LEU A 59 15.05 -1.86 -12.59
CA LEU A 59 13.62 -1.63 -12.78
C LEU A 59 13.31 -0.13 -12.86
N ARG A 60 13.86 0.68 -11.95
CA ARG A 60 13.69 2.12 -11.95
C ARG A 60 14.17 2.74 -13.26
N GLU A 61 15.38 2.38 -13.69
CA GLU A 61 15.98 2.85 -14.94
C GLU A 61 15.11 2.49 -16.16
N LYS A 62 14.74 1.20 -16.27
CA LYS A 62 13.96 0.67 -17.39
C LYS A 62 12.58 1.32 -17.46
N THR A 63 11.86 1.40 -16.35
CA THR A 63 10.50 1.96 -16.34
C THR A 63 10.49 3.46 -16.59
N SER A 64 11.50 4.21 -16.10
CA SER A 64 11.63 5.64 -16.41
C SER A 64 11.95 5.89 -17.90
N ALA A 65 12.63 4.95 -18.57
CA ALA A 65 12.84 5.02 -20.01
C ALA A 65 11.58 4.68 -20.83
N MET A 66 10.74 3.79 -20.33
CA MET A 66 9.44 3.46 -20.94
C MET A 66 8.45 4.62 -20.83
N LYS A 67 8.33 5.19 -19.62
CA LYS A 67 7.43 6.28 -19.30
C LYS A 67 8.04 7.14 -18.18
N PRO A 68 8.36 8.43 -18.42
CA PRO A 68 9.11 9.27 -17.45
C PRO A 68 8.47 9.35 -16.07
N ASP A 69 7.13 9.38 -15.99
CA ASP A 69 6.37 9.50 -14.74
C ASP A 69 5.89 8.15 -14.20
N PHE A 70 6.48 7.04 -14.67
CA PHE A 70 6.07 5.70 -14.23
C PHE A 70 6.32 5.50 -12.73
N TRP A 71 5.25 5.22 -11.98
CA TRP A 71 5.30 5.13 -10.54
C TRP A 71 5.62 3.72 -10.04
N LEU A 72 6.60 3.59 -9.17
CA LEU A 72 6.99 2.34 -8.52
C LEU A 72 6.65 2.39 -7.04
N MET A 73 5.76 1.51 -6.58
CA MET A 73 5.39 1.33 -5.19
C MET A 73 5.73 -0.09 -4.75
N GLY A 74 6.31 -0.24 -3.57
CA GLY A 74 6.64 -1.54 -2.98
C GLY A 74 5.84 -1.83 -1.72
N GLU A 75 5.49 -3.09 -1.52
CA GLU A 75 5.01 -3.53 -0.22
C GLU A 75 6.19 -3.80 0.70
N VAL A 76 6.29 -3.00 1.77
CA VAL A 76 7.28 -3.17 2.85
C VAL A 76 6.57 -3.04 4.18
N ILE A 77 6.58 -4.11 4.98
CA ILE A 77 5.88 -4.13 6.27
C ILE A 77 6.73 -3.48 7.35
N HIS A 78 8.04 -3.77 7.38
CA HIS A 78 8.96 -3.33 8.44
C HIS A 78 10.30 -2.87 7.86
N GLY A 79 10.97 -1.99 8.58
CA GLY A 79 12.35 -1.58 8.32
C GLY A 79 12.52 -0.08 8.11
N GLU A 80 13.73 0.30 7.73
CA GLU A 80 14.06 1.67 7.39
C GLU A 80 13.60 1.97 5.96
N TYR A 81 12.43 2.56 5.80
CA TYR A 81 11.77 2.78 4.50
C TYR A 81 12.63 3.54 3.48
N ASN A 82 13.56 4.40 3.93
CA ASN A 82 14.51 5.09 3.05
C ASN A 82 15.48 4.14 2.31
N ARG A 83 15.60 2.89 2.73
CA ARG A 83 16.37 1.89 1.98
C ARG A 83 15.74 1.58 0.62
N TRP A 84 14.43 1.65 0.53
CA TRP A 84 13.66 1.39 -0.69
C TRP A 84 13.22 2.67 -1.39
N VAL A 85 12.81 3.68 -0.60
CA VAL A 85 12.32 4.98 -1.11
C VAL A 85 13.50 5.92 -1.26
N ASN A 86 14.01 6.00 -2.49
CA ASN A 86 15.12 6.89 -2.85
C ASN A 86 15.12 7.12 -4.38
N PRO A 87 15.89 8.07 -4.89
CA PRO A 87 15.92 8.41 -6.32
C PRO A 87 16.30 7.27 -7.27
N GLU A 88 17.03 6.25 -6.77
CA GLU A 88 17.54 5.14 -7.58
C GLU A 88 16.59 3.95 -7.64
N MET A 89 15.62 3.85 -6.71
CA MET A 89 14.74 2.66 -6.58
C MET A 89 13.26 3.04 -6.59
N LEU A 90 12.55 2.80 -5.50
CA LEU A 90 11.10 2.97 -5.47
C LEU A 90 10.72 4.41 -5.15
N HIS A 91 9.58 4.85 -5.67
CA HIS A 91 9.01 6.15 -5.34
C HIS A 91 8.31 6.13 -3.99
N SER A 92 7.72 4.97 -3.64
CA SER A 92 6.89 4.79 -2.47
C SER A 92 6.98 3.37 -1.94
N VAL A 93 6.71 3.21 -0.65
CA VAL A 93 6.39 1.91 -0.04
C VAL A 93 5.21 2.08 0.92
N THR A 94 4.57 0.95 1.26
CA THR A 94 3.45 0.89 2.21
C THR A 94 3.86 1.29 3.62
N ASN A 95 3.10 2.19 4.24
CA ASN A 95 3.34 2.66 5.61
C ASN A 95 2.53 1.85 6.63
N TYR A 96 2.95 0.60 6.88
CA TYR A 96 2.33 -0.25 7.89
C TYR A 96 2.50 0.27 9.31
N GLU A 97 3.54 1.05 9.58
CA GLU A 97 3.76 1.62 10.90
C GLU A 97 2.73 2.70 11.23
N LEU A 98 2.42 3.59 10.29
CA LEU A 98 1.35 4.57 10.47
C LEU A 98 -0.02 3.88 10.52
N HIS A 99 -0.27 2.88 9.67
CA HIS A 99 -1.47 2.05 9.73
C HIS A 99 -1.70 1.53 11.16
N LYS A 100 -0.69 0.88 11.75
CA LYS A 100 -0.77 0.37 13.13
C LYS A 100 -1.01 1.51 14.12
N ALA A 101 -0.25 2.60 14.05
CA ALA A 101 -0.37 3.71 14.98
C ALA A 101 -1.76 4.38 14.94
N LEU A 102 -2.39 4.46 13.76
CA LEU A 102 -3.72 5.04 13.61
C LEU A 102 -4.78 4.27 14.38
N TYR A 103 -4.90 2.95 14.19
CA TYR A 103 -5.94 2.20 14.90
C TYR A 103 -5.60 1.99 16.38
N SER A 104 -4.34 1.66 16.74
CA SER A 104 -3.95 1.45 18.13
C SER A 104 -4.00 2.75 18.92
N GLY A 105 -3.53 3.86 18.37
CA GLY A 105 -3.58 5.15 19.03
C GLY A 105 -4.99 5.59 19.42
N HIS A 106 -5.99 5.31 18.57
CA HIS A 106 -7.40 5.57 18.89
C HIS A 106 -7.96 4.60 19.93
N ASN A 107 -7.64 3.30 19.80
CA ASN A 107 -8.15 2.28 20.72
C ASN A 107 -7.58 2.43 22.13
N ASP A 108 -6.31 2.79 22.22
CA ASP A 108 -5.57 2.91 23.50
C ASP A 108 -5.59 4.35 24.04
N HIS A 109 -6.25 5.29 23.35
CA HIS A 109 -6.24 6.72 23.68
C HIS A 109 -4.83 7.29 23.79
N ASN A 110 -3.91 6.83 22.94
CA ASN A 110 -2.48 7.18 22.98
C ASN A 110 -1.99 7.73 21.63
N TYR A 111 -2.25 8.99 21.37
CA TYR A 111 -1.80 9.67 20.16
C TYR A 111 -0.29 9.98 20.10
N PHE A 112 0.45 9.76 21.17
CA PHE A 112 1.92 9.85 21.14
C PHE A 112 2.53 8.82 20.19
N GLU A 113 1.89 7.67 19.99
CA GLU A 113 2.33 6.67 19.03
C GLU A 113 2.28 7.21 17.60
N ILE A 114 1.21 7.91 17.22
CA ILE A 114 1.06 8.57 15.92
C ILE A 114 2.12 9.66 15.75
N ALA A 115 2.28 10.53 16.76
CA ALA A 115 3.26 11.60 16.74
C ALA A 115 4.70 11.08 16.64
N HIS A 116 5.01 9.97 17.33
CA HIS A 116 6.30 9.30 17.25
C HIS A 116 6.57 8.78 15.83
N ASN A 117 5.60 8.10 15.24
CA ASN A 117 5.70 7.56 13.88
C ASN A 117 5.96 8.67 12.86
N VAL A 118 5.19 9.75 12.88
CA VAL A 118 5.35 10.89 11.97
C VAL A 118 6.76 11.49 12.09
N ARG A 119 7.28 11.70 13.31
CA ARG A 119 8.64 12.21 13.50
C ARG A 119 9.71 11.25 13.01
N ARG A 120 9.57 9.96 13.28
CA ARG A 120 10.54 8.94 12.86
C ARG A 120 10.64 8.84 11.34
N LEU A 121 9.53 9.03 10.65
CA LEU A 121 9.44 8.92 9.19
C LEU A 121 9.53 10.28 8.46
N GLU A 122 9.88 11.37 9.15
CA GLU A 122 9.90 12.72 8.58
C GLU A 122 10.64 12.81 7.23
N ALA A 123 11.77 12.12 7.11
CA ALA A 123 12.61 12.16 5.90
C ALA A 123 11.94 11.55 4.65
N VAL A 124 11.03 10.58 4.81
CA VAL A 124 10.39 9.85 3.71
C VAL A 124 8.86 9.88 3.76
N GLY A 125 8.29 10.36 4.86
CA GLY A 125 6.87 10.27 5.15
C GLY A 125 5.95 10.74 4.03
N ARG A 126 6.32 11.83 3.34
CA ARG A 126 5.55 12.37 2.21
C ARG A 126 5.47 11.44 1.01
N SER A 127 6.43 10.56 0.86
CA SER A 127 6.50 9.60 -0.24
C SER A 127 5.88 8.24 0.09
N LEU A 128 5.45 8.03 1.35
CA LEU A 128 4.91 6.74 1.76
C LEU A 128 3.43 6.60 1.39
N TYR A 129 3.07 5.44 0.87
CA TYR A 129 1.68 5.05 0.63
C TYR A 129 1.01 4.73 1.97
N THR A 130 0.06 5.57 2.37
CA THR A 130 -0.63 5.50 3.67
C THR A 130 -2.04 4.93 3.52
N PHE A 131 -2.46 4.14 4.48
CA PHE A 131 -3.75 3.47 4.47
C PHE A 131 -4.21 3.15 5.90
N VAL A 132 -5.49 2.90 6.08
CA VAL A 132 -6.09 2.47 7.35
C VAL A 132 -6.45 0.99 7.34
N ASP A 133 -6.68 0.43 6.18
CA ASP A 133 -6.85 -0.99 5.89
C ASP A 133 -6.49 -1.29 4.43
N ASN A 134 -6.37 -2.57 4.10
CA ASN A 134 -6.10 -3.06 2.76
C ASN A 134 -6.65 -4.49 2.58
N HIS A 135 -6.32 -5.13 1.48
CA HIS A 135 -6.77 -6.48 1.14
C HIS A 135 -6.18 -7.60 2.00
N ASP A 136 -5.14 -7.33 2.79
CA ASP A 136 -4.45 -8.30 3.66
C ASP A 136 -4.64 -8.01 5.16
N GLU A 137 -5.24 -6.86 5.48
CA GLU A 137 -5.47 -6.41 6.85
C GLU A 137 -6.96 -6.42 7.19
N ASP A 138 -7.28 -6.62 8.47
CA ASP A 138 -8.64 -6.43 8.96
C ASP A 138 -9.17 -5.06 8.56
N ARG A 139 -10.44 -4.99 8.17
CA ARG A 139 -11.11 -3.72 7.87
C ARG A 139 -11.02 -2.77 9.06
N ILE A 140 -10.80 -1.49 8.81
CA ILE A 140 -10.65 -0.49 9.88
C ILE A 140 -11.85 -0.45 10.82
N ALA A 141 -13.05 -0.61 10.29
CA ALA A 141 -14.28 -0.71 11.11
C ALA A 141 -14.25 -1.90 12.08
N SER A 142 -13.56 -2.99 11.74
CA SER A 142 -13.38 -4.16 12.62
C SER A 142 -12.21 -4.03 13.59
N LYS A 143 -11.25 -3.13 13.33
CA LYS A 143 -10.09 -2.88 14.21
C LYS A 143 -10.40 -1.87 15.30
N LEU A 144 -11.29 -0.93 15.06
CA LEU A 144 -11.64 0.13 16.01
C LEU A 144 -12.61 -0.36 17.08
N ASN A 145 -12.31 -0.07 18.36
CA ASN A 145 -13.20 -0.33 19.50
C ASN A 145 -14.44 0.57 19.50
N ASN A 146 -14.37 1.73 18.85
CA ASN A 146 -15.47 2.67 18.70
C ASN A 146 -15.54 3.13 17.23
N LEU A 147 -16.64 2.84 16.58
CA LEU A 147 -16.85 3.21 15.15
C LEU A 147 -16.91 4.73 14.91
N ALA A 148 -17.21 5.54 15.92
CA ALA A 148 -17.09 6.99 15.81
C ALA A 148 -15.67 7.45 15.48
N ASN A 149 -14.65 6.64 15.80
CA ASN A 149 -13.27 6.92 15.49
C ASN A 149 -12.93 6.75 13.99
N LEU A 150 -13.83 6.24 13.17
CA LEU A 150 -13.65 6.23 11.71
C LEU A 150 -13.40 7.65 11.17
N PHE A 151 -14.15 8.64 11.65
CA PHE A 151 -14.00 10.05 11.23
C PHE A 151 -12.60 10.61 11.53
N PRO A 152 -12.11 10.64 12.78
CA PRO A 152 -10.80 11.18 13.08
C PRO A 152 -9.65 10.32 12.49
N VAL A 153 -9.82 9.00 12.32
CA VAL A 153 -8.82 8.14 11.67
C VAL A 153 -8.64 8.55 10.21
N TYR A 154 -9.71 8.73 9.44
CA TYR A 154 -9.62 9.22 8.06
C TYR A 154 -9.13 10.66 8.00
N GLN A 155 -9.53 11.53 8.94
CA GLN A 155 -8.99 12.87 9.00
C GLN A 155 -7.47 12.86 9.14
N LEU A 156 -6.92 12.05 10.03
CA LEU A 156 -5.48 11.91 10.18
C LEU A 156 -4.83 11.28 8.93
N LEU A 157 -5.44 10.27 8.32
CA LEU A 157 -4.94 9.66 7.10
C LEU A 157 -4.69 10.69 5.98
N PHE A 158 -5.63 11.62 5.79
CA PHE A 158 -5.56 12.63 4.72
C PHE A 158 -4.76 13.88 5.07
N THR A 159 -4.50 14.14 6.36
CA THR A 159 -3.81 15.37 6.82
C THR A 159 -2.38 15.13 7.29
N LEU A 160 -2.01 13.89 7.59
CA LEU A 160 -0.63 13.52 7.88
C LEU A 160 0.19 13.37 6.59
N PRO A 161 1.54 13.50 6.67
CA PRO A 161 2.38 13.27 5.51
C PRO A 161 2.22 11.88 4.91
N GLY A 162 2.03 11.79 3.60
CA GLY A 162 1.90 10.53 2.87
C GLY A 162 1.00 10.64 1.65
N ILE A 163 0.82 9.53 0.96
CA ILE A 163 -0.09 9.35 -0.17
C ILE A 163 -1.28 8.54 0.35
N PRO A 164 -2.40 9.18 0.72
CA PRO A 164 -3.52 8.51 1.35
C PRO A 164 -4.26 7.60 0.37
N SER A 165 -4.62 6.42 0.86
CA SER A 165 -5.39 5.43 0.12
C SER A 165 -6.60 4.96 0.92
N VAL A 166 -7.72 4.82 0.24
CA VAL A 166 -8.96 4.25 0.78
C VAL A 166 -9.20 2.92 0.10
N TYR A 167 -9.25 1.85 0.88
CA TYR A 167 -9.57 0.53 0.35
C TYR A 167 -11.06 0.43 0.08
N TYR A 168 -11.45 -0.11 -1.08
CA TYR A 168 -12.84 -0.15 -1.51
C TYR A 168 -13.76 -0.78 -0.45
N GLY A 169 -14.91 -0.17 -0.23
CA GLY A 169 -15.87 -0.58 0.79
C GLY A 169 -15.66 0.06 2.16
N SER A 170 -14.43 0.48 2.48
CA SER A 170 -14.13 1.08 3.79
C SER A 170 -14.75 2.48 3.93
N GLU A 171 -15.00 3.17 2.83
CA GLU A 171 -15.74 4.43 2.78
C GLU A 171 -17.22 4.27 3.21
N TRP A 172 -17.74 3.06 3.21
CA TRP A 172 -19.06 2.70 3.73
C TRP A 172 -19.00 2.00 5.08
N GLY A 173 -17.82 1.95 5.71
CA GLY A 173 -17.65 1.36 7.03
C GLY A 173 -17.88 -0.16 7.06
N ILE A 174 -17.64 -0.88 5.96
CA ILE A 174 -17.81 -2.33 5.98
C ILE A 174 -16.84 -2.99 6.95
N GLU A 175 -17.31 -4.01 7.62
CA GLU A 175 -16.52 -4.82 8.54
C GLU A 175 -15.93 -6.05 7.84
N GLY A 176 -14.83 -6.57 8.37
CA GLY A 176 -14.19 -7.79 7.93
C GLY A 176 -12.95 -8.09 8.76
N LYS A 177 -12.86 -9.30 9.27
CA LYS A 177 -11.69 -9.80 10.00
C LYS A 177 -11.05 -10.93 9.23
N ARG A 178 -9.72 -10.89 9.10
CA ARG A 178 -8.93 -11.93 8.45
C ARG A 178 -9.19 -13.28 9.13
N SER A 179 -9.43 -14.31 8.33
CA SER A 179 -9.48 -15.68 8.81
C SER A 179 -8.23 -16.46 8.37
N ARG A 180 -8.00 -17.61 9.01
CA ARG A 180 -6.87 -18.48 8.61
C ARG A 180 -7.15 -19.25 7.32
N THR A 181 -8.39 -19.28 6.88
CA THR A 181 -8.86 -20.17 5.81
C THR A 181 -9.38 -19.43 4.58
N SER A 182 -9.67 -18.12 4.69
CA SER A 182 -10.22 -17.35 3.57
C SER A 182 -10.00 -15.86 3.79
N ASP A 183 -9.66 -15.15 2.70
CA ASP A 183 -9.59 -13.68 2.64
C ASP A 183 -10.89 -13.08 2.05
N GLU A 184 -11.91 -13.88 1.77
CA GLU A 184 -13.15 -13.46 1.12
C GLU A 184 -13.83 -12.29 1.86
N VAL A 185 -13.82 -12.33 3.19
CA VAL A 185 -14.40 -11.27 4.04
C VAL A 185 -13.68 -9.93 3.86
N LEU A 186 -12.38 -9.96 3.53
CA LEU A 186 -11.58 -8.77 3.27
C LEU A 186 -11.76 -8.26 1.83
N ARG A 187 -12.11 -9.16 0.90
CA ARG A 187 -12.19 -8.92 -0.56
C ARG A 187 -13.58 -9.24 -1.12
N PRO A 188 -14.69 -8.75 -0.51
CA PRO A 188 -16.04 -9.07 -0.97
C PRO A 188 -16.29 -8.48 -2.36
N ALA A 189 -17.04 -9.21 -3.19
CA ALA A 189 -17.63 -8.63 -4.38
C ALA A 189 -18.77 -7.69 -3.95
N LEU A 190 -18.59 -6.38 -4.17
CA LEU A 190 -19.56 -5.36 -3.80
C LEU A 190 -20.39 -4.93 -5.01
N ASN A 191 -21.69 -4.82 -4.81
CA ASN A 191 -22.57 -4.17 -5.77
C ASN A 191 -22.75 -2.71 -5.35
N LEU A 192 -22.39 -1.78 -6.21
CA LEU A 192 -22.43 -0.35 -5.91
C LEU A 192 -23.84 0.11 -5.52
N SER A 193 -24.89 -0.40 -6.19
CA SER A 193 -26.26 -0.05 -5.86
C SER A 193 -26.67 -0.40 -4.42
N ASP A 194 -26.09 -1.48 -3.88
CA ASP A 194 -26.38 -1.94 -2.51
C ASP A 194 -25.59 -1.16 -1.45
N MET A 195 -24.55 -0.48 -1.89
CA MET A 195 -23.67 0.31 -1.03
C MET A 195 -24.06 1.80 -1.00
N LEU A 196 -24.69 2.30 -2.06
CA LEU A 196 -25.18 3.67 -2.12
C LEU A 196 -26.20 3.92 -0.98
N GLY A 197 -25.90 4.92 -0.15
CA GLY A 197 -26.70 5.24 1.03
C GLY A 197 -26.30 4.54 2.32
N LYS A 198 -25.37 3.58 2.29
CA LYS A 198 -24.73 3.10 3.52
C LYS A 198 -23.69 4.13 3.99
N ALA A 199 -23.73 4.45 5.29
CA ALA A 199 -22.83 5.42 5.92
C ALA A 199 -22.54 6.68 5.07
N PRO A 200 -23.57 7.39 4.57
CA PRO A 200 -23.38 8.51 3.64
C PRO A 200 -22.56 9.65 4.25
N GLU A 201 -22.61 9.81 5.57
CA GLU A 201 -21.83 10.81 6.30
C GLU A 201 -20.32 10.50 6.24
N LEU A 202 -19.92 9.23 6.42
CA LEU A 202 -18.54 8.81 6.33
C LEU A 202 -18.00 8.96 4.90
N ALA A 203 -18.73 8.49 3.91
CA ALA A 203 -18.36 8.63 2.51
C ALA A 203 -18.22 10.11 2.11
N SER A 204 -19.14 10.97 2.53
CA SER A 204 -19.07 12.42 2.27
C SER A 204 -17.88 13.07 2.98
N HIS A 205 -17.59 12.64 4.21
CA HIS A 205 -16.43 13.12 4.97
C HIS A 205 -15.11 12.78 4.26
N ILE A 206 -14.95 11.51 3.83
CA ILE A 206 -13.76 11.05 3.10
C ILE A 206 -13.61 11.83 1.77
N ALA A 207 -14.69 12.02 1.04
CA ALA A 207 -14.68 12.80 -0.20
C ALA A 207 -14.22 14.26 0.02
N ALA A 208 -14.70 14.90 1.10
CA ALA A 208 -14.29 16.25 1.48
C ALA A 208 -12.79 16.30 1.85
N LEU A 209 -12.30 15.30 2.60
CA LEU A 209 -10.89 15.20 2.95
C LEU A 209 -10.00 15.00 1.70
N GLY A 210 -10.42 14.14 0.76
CA GLY A 210 -9.74 13.95 -0.50
C GLY A 210 -9.61 15.25 -1.30
N LYS A 211 -10.68 16.04 -1.35
CA LYS A 211 -10.64 17.36 -1.99
C LYS A 211 -9.65 18.31 -1.32
N ILE A 212 -9.69 18.42 0.01
CA ILE A 212 -8.75 19.24 0.78
C ILE A 212 -7.30 18.81 0.50
N HIS A 213 -7.03 17.52 0.49
CA HIS A 213 -5.69 16.96 0.26
C HIS A 213 -5.15 17.27 -1.15
N THR A 214 -6.02 17.30 -2.16
CA THR A 214 -5.61 17.59 -3.55
C THR A 214 -5.45 19.09 -3.85
N GLU A 215 -6.07 19.95 -3.05
CA GLU A 215 -6.04 21.41 -3.22
C GLU A 215 -4.91 22.10 -2.42
N ASN A 216 -4.20 21.36 -1.54
CA ASN A 216 -3.14 21.89 -0.65
C ASN A 216 -1.84 21.09 -0.77
#